data_ee20abb67229ef853e56280ebac84419
#
_entry.id   ee20abb67229ef853e56280ebac84419
#
_cell.length_a   1.000
_cell.length_b   1.000
_cell.length_c   1.000
_cell.angle_alpha   90.00
_cell.angle_beta   90.00
_cell.angle_gamma   90.00
#
_symmetry.space_group_name_H-M   'P 1'
#
loop_
_entity.id
_entity.type
_entity.pdbx_description
1 polymer ?
#
loop_
_entity_poly.entity_id
_entity_poly.type
_entity_poly.pdbx_seq_one_letter_code
_entity_poly.pdbx_strand_id
1 'polypeptide(L)'
;MQESGAQEKSLAKTTYKEGFGLFVKGQIEESIALYQKAIEIDAKLAIAWNGLSVALAKQGKMKDAIAAAEKLVELEPEDPLSHTNLSRILMQNGLIPEAEDARARAMGLQMKQSET
;
A
#
# COMPACT_ATOMS: atom_id res chain seq x y z
N MET A 1 -1.53 29.03 -2.65
CA MET A 1 -2.28 27.86 -3.09
C MET A 1 -1.38 26.68 -3.40
N GLN A 2 -0.33 26.87 -4.21
CA GLN A 2 0.64 25.80 -4.49
C GLN A 2 1.40 25.38 -3.25
N GLU A 3 1.69 26.32 -2.36
CA GLU A 3 2.37 26.06 -1.10
C GLU A 3 1.53 25.18 -0.18
N SER A 4 0.22 25.41 -0.18
CA SER A 4 -0.71 24.63 0.61
C SER A 4 -0.68 23.14 0.19
N GLY A 5 -0.69 22.87 -1.12
CA GLY A 5 -0.61 21.51 -1.64
C GLY A 5 0.70 20.83 -1.28
N ALA A 6 1.82 21.56 -1.36
CA ALA A 6 3.13 21.03 -0.99
C ALA A 6 3.21 20.73 0.51
N GLN A 7 2.63 21.61 1.34
CA GLN A 7 2.59 21.40 2.79
C GLN A 7 1.74 20.19 3.16
N GLU A 8 0.61 19.99 2.48
CA GLU A 8 -0.24 18.84 2.71
C GLU A 8 0.47 17.54 2.36
N LYS A 9 1.17 17.51 1.22
CA LYS A 9 1.94 16.33 0.82
C LYS A 9 3.05 16.03 1.83
N SER A 10 3.73 17.07 2.31
CA SER A 10 4.78 16.92 3.30
C SER A 10 4.21 16.40 4.62
N LEU A 11 3.07 16.94 5.06
CA LEU A 11 2.40 16.51 6.27
C LEU A 11 1.94 15.04 6.15
N ALA A 12 1.39 14.67 4.98
CA ALA A 12 0.96 13.30 4.75
C ALA A 12 2.13 12.33 4.86
N LYS A 13 3.29 12.67 4.30
CA LYS A 13 4.49 11.84 4.39
C LYS A 13 4.98 11.71 5.83
N THR A 14 4.98 12.82 6.57
CA THR A 14 5.38 12.80 7.98
C THR A 14 4.44 11.92 8.80
N THR A 15 3.14 12.04 8.56
CA THR A 15 2.13 11.23 9.24
C THR A 15 2.31 9.74 8.90
N TYR A 16 2.59 9.43 7.64
CA TYR A 16 2.92 8.06 7.23
C TYR A 16 4.13 7.53 8.00
N LYS A 17 5.20 8.33 8.08
CA LYS A 17 6.43 7.90 8.77
C LYS A 17 6.19 7.59 10.25
N GLU A 18 5.35 8.39 10.90
CA GLU A 18 4.97 8.12 12.28
C GLU A 18 4.22 6.79 12.38
N GLY A 19 3.31 6.54 11.43
CA GLY A 19 2.57 5.28 11.35
C GLY A 19 3.51 4.10 11.14
N PHE A 20 4.49 4.27 10.27
CA PHE A 20 5.48 3.23 10.01
C PHE A 20 6.30 2.90 11.26
N GLY A 21 6.71 3.95 12.00
CA GLY A 21 7.42 3.77 13.27
C GLY A 21 6.61 2.95 14.27
N LEU A 22 5.32 3.21 14.36
CA LEU A 22 4.44 2.45 15.24
C LEU A 22 4.26 1.01 14.77
N PHE A 23 4.18 0.82 13.46
CA PHE A 23 4.09 -0.52 12.86
C PHE A 23 5.31 -1.37 13.24
N VAL A 24 6.51 -0.79 13.12
CA VAL A 24 7.76 -1.48 13.45
C VAL A 24 7.80 -1.87 14.93
N LYS A 25 7.20 -1.07 15.79
CA LYS A 25 7.11 -1.36 17.24
C LYS A 25 6.02 -2.37 17.57
N GLY A 26 5.25 -2.81 16.58
CA GLY A 26 4.16 -3.75 16.80
C GLY A 26 2.85 -3.11 17.23
N GLN A 27 2.78 -1.78 17.24
CA GLN A 27 1.56 -1.05 17.60
C GLN A 27 0.71 -0.88 16.33
N ILE A 28 0.07 -1.98 15.93
CA ILE A 28 -0.58 -2.08 14.63
C ILE A 28 -1.83 -1.19 14.53
N GLU A 29 -2.68 -1.17 15.55
CA GLU A 29 -3.89 -0.34 15.53
C GLU A 29 -3.56 1.14 15.39
N GLU A 30 -2.58 1.61 16.16
CA GLU A 30 -2.16 3.01 16.09
C GLU A 30 -1.54 3.32 14.73
N SER A 31 -0.77 2.38 14.17
CA SER A 31 -0.18 2.59 12.84
C SER A 31 -1.28 2.73 11.77
N ILE A 32 -2.33 1.91 11.85
CA ILE A 32 -3.45 1.99 10.91
C ILE A 32 -4.11 3.37 10.99
N ALA A 33 -4.34 3.88 12.19
CA ALA A 33 -4.97 5.19 12.37
C ALA A 33 -4.13 6.29 11.70
N LEU A 34 -2.80 6.22 11.82
CA LEU A 34 -1.92 7.21 11.20
C LEU A 34 -1.84 7.05 9.69
N TYR A 35 -1.84 5.81 9.19
CA TYR A 35 -1.88 5.58 7.73
C TYR A 35 -3.17 6.14 7.15
N GLN A 36 -4.30 5.91 7.81
CA GLN A 36 -5.59 6.44 7.37
C GLN A 36 -5.59 7.96 7.37
N LYS A 37 -4.99 8.56 8.40
CA LYS A 37 -4.86 10.02 8.48
C LYS A 37 -4.00 10.56 7.34
N ALA A 38 -2.90 9.89 7.02
CA ALA A 38 -2.04 10.29 5.90
C ALA A 38 -2.82 10.26 4.59
N ILE A 39 -3.64 9.24 4.40
CA ILE A 39 -4.48 9.09 3.20
C ILE A 39 -5.56 10.17 3.14
N GLU A 40 -6.12 10.55 4.28
CA GLU A 40 -7.09 11.65 4.33
C GLU A 40 -6.43 12.96 3.88
N ILE A 41 -5.18 13.17 4.26
CA ILE A 41 -4.43 14.37 3.88
C ILE A 41 -4.06 14.32 2.40
N ASP A 42 -3.57 13.17 1.92
CA ASP A 42 -3.16 12.99 0.54
C ASP A 42 -3.53 11.58 0.06
N ALA A 43 -4.69 11.49 -0.59
CA ALA A 43 -5.22 10.20 -1.06
C ALA A 43 -4.37 9.56 -2.17
N LYS A 44 -3.43 10.30 -2.75
CA LYS A 44 -2.54 9.80 -3.81
C LYS A 44 -1.20 9.35 -3.27
N LEU A 45 -1.00 9.37 -1.97
CA LEU A 45 0.24 8.92 -1.35
C LEU A 45 0.28 7.39 -1.35
N ALA A 46 0.85 6.82 -2.39
CA ALA A 46 0.84 5.37 -2.64
C ALA A 46 1.45 4.59 -1.48
N ILE A 47 2.55 5.09 -0.89
CA ILE A 47 3.22 4.38 0.19
C ILE A 47 2.32 4.23 1.43
N ALA A 48 1.41 5.17 1.66
CA ALA A 48 0.46 5.08 2.78
C ALA A 48 -0.56 3.96 2.53
N TRP A 49 -1.02 3.80 1.29
CA TRP A 49 -1.90 2.70 0.93
C TRP A 49 -1.19 1.35 1.09
N ASN A 50 0.10 1.30 0.71
CA ASN A 50 0.90 0.09 0.93
C ASN A 50 0.99 -0.24 2.41
N GLY A 51 1.35 0.73 3.24
CA GLY A 51 1.43 0.54 4.69
C GLY A 51 0.11 0.08 5.28
N LEU A 52 -0.99 0.72 4.88
CA LEU A 52 -2.32 0.37 5.36
C LEU A 52 -2.69 -1.07 5.01
N SER A 53 -2.43 -1.49 3.76
CA SER A 53 -2.75 -2.85 3.33
C SER A 53 -2.01 -3.90 4.14
N VAL A 54 -0.72 -3.67 4.39
CA VAL A 54 0.11 -4.60 5.16
C VAL A 54 -0.36 -4.66 6.62
N ALA A 55 -0.65 -3.51 7.23
CA ALA A 55 -1.09 -3.45 8.62
C ALA A 55 -2.46 -4.11 8.80
N LEU A 56 -3.39 -3.88 7.88
CA LEU A 56 -4.71 -4.51 7.92
C LEU A 56 -4.61 -6.03 7.77
N ALA A 57 -3.75 -6.50 6.87
CA ALA A 57 -3.51 -7.94 6.69
C ALA A 57 -2.96 -8.55 7.98
N LYS A 58 -2.08 -7.83 8.66
CA LYS A 58 -1.50 -8.29 9.92
C LYS A 58 -2.56 -8.44 11.01
N GLN A 59 -3.62 -7.64 10.97
CA GLN A 59 -4.75 -7.77 11.89
C GLN A 59 -5.77 -8.81 11.45
N GLY A 60 -5.58 -9.42 10.29
CA GLY A 60 -6.54 -10.37 9.74
C GLY A 60 -7.74 -9.73 9.06
N LYS A 61 -7.73 -8.42 8.87
CA LYS A 61 -8.80 -7.69 8.17
C LYS A 61 -8.58 -7.77 6.66
N MET A 62 -8.75 -8.97 6.12
CA MET A 62 -8.33 -9.28 4.75
C MET A 62 -9.11 -8.53 3.68
N LYS A 63 -10.41 -8.35 3.84
CA LYS A 63 -11.21 -7.58 2.88
C LYS A 63 -10.68 -6.17 2.73
N ASP A 64 -10.45 -5.51 3.86
CA ASP A 64 -9.97 -4.13 3.87
C ASP A 64 -8.53 -4.07 3.36
N ALA A 65 -7.71 -5.08 3.69
CA ALA A 65 -6.33 -5.16 3.21
C ALA A 65 -6.27 -5.28 1.69
N ILE A 66 -7.13 -6.12 1.12
CA ILE A 66 -7.22 -6.30 -0.34
C ILE A 66 -7.65 -4.98 -1.00
N ALA A 67 -8.66 -4.31 -0.45
CA ALA A 67 -9.13 -3.05 -0.99
C ALA A 67 -8.01 -1.99 -1.01
N ALA A 68 -7.23 -1.90 0.07
CA ALA A 68 -6.10 -0.97 0.13
C ALA A 68 -5.01 -1.35 -0.88
N ALA A 69 -4.72 -2.64 -1.03
CA ALA A 69 -3.74 -3.12 -1.99
C ALA A 69 -4.18 -2.85 -3.43
N GLU A 70 -5.48 -3.00 -3.71
CA GLU A 70 -6.03 -2.67 -5.03
C GLU A 70 -5.91 -1.18 -5.32
N LYS A 71 -6.11 -0.34 -4.31
CA LYS A 71 -5.94 1.10 -4.45
C LYS A 71 -4.49 1.44 -4.79
N LEU A 72 -3.55 0.76 -4.16
CA LEU A 72 -2.13 0.92 -4.48
C LEU A 72 -1.87 0.60 -5.96
N VAL A 73 -2.44 -0.51 -6.46
CA VAL A 73 -2.30 -0.88 -7.88
C VAL A 73 -2.89 0.20 -8.79
N GLU A 74 -4.03 0.78 -8.42
CA GLU A 74 -4.61 1.88 -9.20
C GLU A 74 -3.67 3.07 -9.30
N LEU A 75 -2.99 3.40 -8.19
CA LEU A 75 -2.08 4.55 -8.15
C LEU A 75 -0.75 4.27 -8.83
N GLU A 76 -0.28 3.03 -8.77
CA GLU A 76 1.04 2.62 -9.27
C GLU A 76 0.92 1.36 -10.13
N PRO A 77 0.16 1.42 -11.25
CA PRO A 77 -0.11 0.20 -12.03
C PRO A 77 1.12 -0.35 -12.75
N GLU A 78 2.15 0.47 -12.97
CA GLU A 78 3.36 0.04 -13.65
C GLU A 78 4.48 -0.38 -12.69
N ASP A 79 4.24 -0.27 -11.39
CA ASP A 79 5.22 -0.66 -10.39
C ASP A 79 5.02 -2.15 -10.04
N PRO A 80 6.00 -3.01 -10.33
CA PRO A 80 5.86 -4.44 -9.98
C PRO A 80 5.57 -4.67 -8.50
N LEU A 81 6.07 -3.81 -7.62
CA LEU A 81 5.88 -3.98 -6.18
C LEU A 81 4.42 -3.85 -5.77
N SER A 82 3.63 -3.01 -6.46
CA SER A 82 2.20 -2.89 -6.15
C SER A 82 1.47 -4.21 -6.39
N HIS A 83 1.80 -4.88 -7.49
CA HIS A 83 1.19 -6.17 -7.84
C HIS A 83 1.71 -7.30 -6.94
N THR A 84 2.98 -7.25 -6.56
CA THR A 84 3.56 -8.23 -5.62
C THR A 84 2.88 -8.13 -4.26
N ASN A 85 2.64 -6.92 -3.78
CA ASN A 85 1.94 -6.72 -2.51
C ASN A 85 0.52 -7.27 -2.57
N LEU A 86 -0.19 -6.96 -3.65
CA LEU A 86 -1.56 -7.48 -3.84
C LEU A 86 -1.56 -9.02 -3.89
N SER A 87 -0.62 -9.61 -4.63
CA SER A 87 -0.49 -11.07 -4.72
C SER A 87 -0.32 -11.69 -3.33
N ARG A 88 0.58 -11.12 -2.53
CA ARG A 88 0.86 -11.64 -1.18
C ARG A 88 -0.40 -11.62 -0.31
N ILE A 89 -1.14 -10.51 -0.35
CA ILE A 89 -2.35 -10.38 0.47
C ILE A 89 -3.45 -11.32 -0.01
N LEU A 90 -3.62 -11.45 -1.32
CA LEU A 90 -4.58 -12.40 -1.90
C LEU A 90 -4.24 -13.83 -1.50
N MET A 91 -2.95 -14.19 -1.54
CA MET A 91 -2.49 -15.51 -1.14
C MET A 91 -2.81 -15.78 0.34
N GLN A 92 -2.58 -14.79 1.21
CA GLN A 92 -2.88 -14.91 2.64
C GLN A 92 -4.37 -15.16 2.88
N ASN A 93 -5.22 -14.64 1.99
CA ASN A 93 -6.67 -14.82 2.09
C ASN A 93 -7.17 -16.07 1.35
N GLY A 94 -6.26 -16.88 0.81
CA GLY A 94 -6.63 -18.11 0.11
C GLY A 94 -7.15 -17.92 -1.30
N LEU A 95 -7.07 -16.71 -1.86
CA LEU A 95 -7.52 -16.42 -3.22
C LEU A 95 -6.38 -16.72 -4.20
N ILE A 96 -6.10 -18.00 -4.38
CA ILE A 96 -4.92 -18.48 -5.11
C ILE A 96 -4.92 -18.06 -6.58
N PRO A 97 -5.99 -18.26 -7.36
CA PRO A 97 -5.98 -17.86 -8.77
C PRO A 97 -5.75 -16.36 -8.95
N GLU A 98 -6.40 -15.54 -8.13
CA GLU A 98 -6.25 -14.09 -8.19
C GLU A 98 -4.83 -13.67 -7.80
N ALA A 99 -4.26 -14.34 -6.80
CA ALA A 99 -2.87 -14.08 -6.37
C ALA A 99 -1.88 -14.41 -7.49
N GLU A 100 -2.09 -15.51 -8.19
CA GLU A 100 -1.24 -15.92 -9.31
C GLU A 100 -1.33 -14.91 -10.46
N ASP A 101 -2.52 -14.39 -10.76
CA ASP A 101 -2.70 -13.36 -11.78
C ASP A 101 -1.91 -12.10 -11.42
N ALA A 102 -2.01 -11.65 -10.18
CA ALA A 102 -1.27 -10.46 -9.72
C ALA A 102 0.24 -10.71 -9.78
N ARG A 103 0.68 -11.89 -9.39
CA ARG A 103 2.10 -12.27 -9.46
C ARG A 103 2.61 -12.26 -10.89
N ALA A 104 1.82 -12.79 -11.82
CA ALA A 104 2.19 -12.81 -13.23
C ALA A 104 2.37 -11.38 -13.78
N ARG A 105 1.51 -10.45 -13.36
CA ARG A 105 1.64 -9.05 -13.76
C ARG A 105 2.92 -8.44 -13.21
N ALA A 106 3.24 -8.72 -11.95
CA ALA A 106 4.47 -8.23 -11.33
C ALA A 106 5.68 -8.73 -12.10
N MET A 107 5.70 -10.03 -12.42
CA MET A 107 6.80 -10.63 -13.16
C MET A 107 6.93 -10.04 -14.56
N GLY A 108 5.81 -9.83 -15.25
CA GLY A 108 5.81 -9.21 -16.58
C GLY A 108 6.39 -7.80 -16.55
N LEU A 109 6.02 -7.01 -15.55
CA LEU A 109 6.55 -5.65 -15.40
C LEU A 109 8.05 -5.65 -15.08
N GLN A 110 8.49 -6.58 -14.23
CA GLN A 110 9.93 -6.71 -13.92
C GLN A 110 10.74 -7.06 -15.15
N MET A 111 10.24 -8.00 -15.94
CA MET A 111 10.91 -8.40 -17.20
C MET A 111 11.00 -7.22 -18.16
N LYS A 112 9.92 -6.47 -18.31
CA LYS A 112 9.87 -5.31 -19.19
C LYS A 112 10.88 -4.25 -18.74
N GLN A 113 10.97 -4.00 -17.43
CA GLN A 113 11.91 -3.01 -16.89
C GLN A 113 13.36 -3.45 -17.06
N SER A 114 13.64 -4.76 -16.96
CA SER A 114 15.01 -5.26 -17.12
C SER A 114 15.49 -5.23 -18.56
N GLU A 115 14.59 -5.10 -19.54
CA GLU A 115 14.96 -4.98 -20.96
C GLU A 115 15.42 -3.58 -21.32
N THR A 116 15.18 -2.60 -20.46
CA THR A 116 15.61 -1.23 -20.68
C THR A 116 16.86 -0.92 -19.86
#